data_c577b124b8bfcd2941be24041d85d344
#
_entry.id   c577b124b8bfcd2941be24041d85d344
#
_cell.length_a   1.000
_cell.length_b   1.000
_cell.length_c   1.000
_cell.angle_alpha   90.00
_cell.angle_beta   90.00
_cell.angle_gamma   90.00
#
_symmetry.space_group_name_H-M   'P 1'
#
loop_
_entity.id
_entity.type
_entity.pdbx_description
1 polymer ?
#
loop_
_entity_poly.entity_id
_entity_poly.type
_entity_poly.pdbx_seq_one_letter_code
_entity_poly.pdbx_strand_id
1 'polypeptide(L)'
;ARLARRLSERCVNANLKTTDRLNISYDLLVWESDLARSGMLKEVLDKLRETPYLVEGSGKYKGTLVLRLKDFGIEDKVLVRSDGTAVYTARDIAYQLWKFGLVKTKLTFKFHSRRPDGTKTHTTSQDGKPSSKFGKGNIVINVIGAEQKFPQQVVFSALRALGFEREYQNSYHLAYEHVWLPTGKFSGRRGTWVGYSVDEVLEEAVQRAYLEVKKRSPSAAERFKRRVAEIVGVGAVRYSLIQTSPEKKVVFKWEDALNFEQNSAPAIQYSHARACSILRKAGRRSGKFSGDEFKLPEEHRLIKLLAKLPEVLLLSGKKMQPSLPALYAAELALEFNKFYEVAPVIDAQTPQLRAARLELVNCVRIVLRNVLNILGIEAPERM
;
A
#
# COMPACT_ATOMS: atom_id res chain seq x y z
N ALA A 1 -4.55 -33.04 3.94
CA ALA A 1 -3.90 -31.90 4.61
C ALA A 1 -2.53 -31.56 3.99
N ARG A 2 -1.57 -32.50 3.89
CA ARG A 2 -0.22 -32.21 3.34
C ARG A 2 -0.24 -31.74 1.88
N LEU A 3 -1.03 -32.38 1.01
CA LEU A 3 -1.14 -32.00 -0.41
C LEU A 3 -1.72 -30.58 -0.55
N ALA A 4 -2.82 -30.27 0.16
CA ALA A 4 -3.42 -28.95 0.16
C ALA A 4 -2.41 -27.86 0.62
N ARG A 5 -1.64 -28.12 1.69
CA ARG A 5 -0.60 -27.20 2.17
C ARG A 5 0.47 -26.95 1.11
N ARG A 6 0.99 -28.01 0.47
CA ARG A 6 1.99 -27.90 -0.61
C ARG A 6 1.49 -27.11 -1.80
N LEU A 7 0.22 -27.32 -2.20
CA LEU A 7 -0.40 -26.55 -3.27
C LEU A 7 -0.51 -25.07 -2.91
N SER A 8 -1.03 -24.77 -1.71
CA SER A 8 -1.14 -23.39 -1.23
C SER A 8 0.22 -22.70 -1.13
N GLU A 9 1.27 -23.38 -0.66
CA GLU A 9 2.63 -22.85 -0.61
C GLU A 9 3.16 -22.49 -2.00
N ARG A 10 2.89 -23.32 -3.02
CA ARG A 10 3.27 -23.02 -4.41
C ARG A 10 2.55 -21.77 -4.93
N CYS A 11 1.25 -21.64 -4.67
CA CYS A 11 0.48 -20.44 -5.04
C CYS A 11 1.00 -19.20 -4.33
N VAL A 12 1.25 -19.26 -3.02
CA VAL A 12 1.79 -18.14 -2.26
C VAL A 12 3.17 -17.73 -2.77
N ASN A 13 4.05 -18.69 -3.06
CA ASN A 13 5.38 -18.38 -3.59
C ASN A 13 5.33 -17.76 -4.99
N ALA A 14 4.36 -18.11 -5.83
CA ALA A 14 4.12 -17.43 -7.09
C ALA A 14 3.64 -16.00 -6.87
N ASN A 15 2.64 -15.79 -5.99
CA ASN A 15 2.14 -14.47 -5.65
C ASN A 15 3.23 -13.57 -5.04
N LEU A 16 4.13 -14.12 -4.23
CA LEU A 16 5.25 -13.34 -3.65
C LEU A 16 6.17 -12.78 -4.73
N LYS A 17 6.42 -13.50 -5.82
CA LYS A 17 7.22 -12.97 -6.96
C LYS A 17 6.53 -11.75 -7.59
N THR A 18 5.22 -11.81 -7.79
CA THR A 18 4.44 -10.69 -8.32
C THR A 18 4.45 -9.50 -7.36
N THR A 19 4.28 -9.75 -6.05
CA THR A 19 4.31 -8.67 -5.04
C THR A 19 5.71 -8.08 -4.87
N ASP A 20 6.76 -8.88 -4.92
CA ASP A 20 8.16 -8.40 -4.90
C ASP A 20 8.43 -7.47 -6.10
N ARG A 21 7.95 -7.83 -7.30
CA ARG A 21 8.05 -6.99 -8.50
C ARG A 21 7.31 -5.66 -8.33
N LEU A 22 6.18 -5.68 -7.63
CA LEU A 22 5.45 -4.47 -7.25
C LEU A 22 6.04 -3.73 -6.04
N ASN A 23 7.21 -4.14 -5.53
CA ASN A 23 7.81 -3.58 -4.31
C ASN A 23 6.85 -3.64 -3.11
N ILE A 24 6.12 -4.76 -2.98
CA ILE A 24 5.25 -5.07 -1.84
C ILE A 24 5.86 -6.23 -1.08
N SER A 25 6.07 -6.07 0.21
CA SER A 25 6.73 -7.07 1.04
C SER A 25 5.95 -7.38 2.31
N TYR A 26 6.16 -8.57 2.86
CA TYR A 26 5.49 -9.07 4.06
C TYR A 26 6.52 -9.49 5.11
N ASP A 27 6.30 -9.11 6.37
CA ASP A 27 7.10 -9.58 7.50
C ASP A 27 6.69 -10.98 7.95
N LEU A 28 5.39 -11.30 7.82
CA LEU A 28 4.80 -12.54 8.30
C LEU A 28 3.72 -13.04 7.34
N LEU A 29 3.80 -14.31 6.97
CA LEU A 29 2.72 -15.06 6.33
C LEU A 29 2.02 -15.92 7.38
N VAL A 30 0.70 -15.79 7.47
CA VAL A 30 -0.10 -16.52 8.46
C VAL A 30 -1.03 -17.50 7.74
N TRP A 31 -0.94 -18.76 8.11
CA TRP A 31 -1.80 -19.79 7.53
C TRP A 31 -3.05 -19.98 8.37
N GLU A 32 -4.21 -19.95 7.74
CA GLU A 32 -5.50 -20.18 8.40
C GLU A 32 -5.54 -21.50 9.16
N SER A 33 -4.93 -22.56 8.60
CA SER A 33 -4.84 -23.86 9.26
C SER A 33 -4.03 -23.85 10.56
N ASP A 34 -3.05 -22.94 10.68
CA ASP A 34 -2.26 -22.79 11.90
C ASP A 34 -3.03 -21.98 12.93
N LEU A 35 -3.77 -20.94 12.48
CA LEU A 35 -4.71 -20.21 13.35
C LEU A 35 -5.77 -21.16 13.93
N ALA A 36 -6.37 -22.02 13.09
CA ALA A 36 -7.40 -22.96 13.54
C ALA A 36 -6.91 -23.92 14.63
N ARG A 37 -5.63 -24.31 14.57
CA ARG A 37 -5.00 -25.23 15.55
C ARG A 37 -4.37 -24.54 16.75
N SER A 38 -4.28 -23.22 16.74
CA SER A 38 -3.57 -22.44 17.77
C SER A 38 -4.26 -22.41 19.14
N GLY A 39 -5.55 -22.75 19.19
CA GLY A 39 -6.36 -22.68 20.41
C GLY A 39 -6.99 -21.29 20.64
N MET A 40 -6.61 -20.27 19.88
CA MET A 40 -7.10 -18.89 20.07
C MET A 40 -8.63 -18.77 20.00
N LEU A 41 -9.26 -19.48 19.05
CA LEU A 41 -10.70 -19.42 18.89
C LEU A 41 -11.44 -19.90 20.14
N LYS A 42 -10.97 -20.99 20.76
CA LYS A 42 -11.55 -21.52 21.99
C LYS A 42 -11.40 -20.49 23.11
N GLU A 43 -10.21 -19.94 23.33
CA GLU A 43 -9.97 -18.93 24.36
C GLU A 43 -10.87 -17.70 24.19
N VAL A 44 -11.07 -17.24 22.95
CA VAL A 44 -11.91 -16.08 22.66
C VAL A 44 -13.38 -16.37 22.90
N LEU A 45 -13.86 -17.56 22.51
CA LEU A 45 -15.24 -17.96 22.79
C LEU A 45 -15.48 -18.11 24.29
N ASP A 46 -14.51 -18.65 25.05
CA ASP A 46 -14.60 -18.76 26.49
C ASP A 46 -14.64 -17.38 27.17
N LYS A 47 -13.77 -16.43 26.77
CA LYS A 47 -13.83 -15.04 27.25
C LYS A 47 -15.15 -14.35 26.89
N LEU A 48 -15.69 -14.55 25.69
CA LEU A 48 -16.98 -13.96 25.29
C LEU A 48 -18.14 -14.54 26.11
N ARG A 49 -18.10 -15.82 26.52
CA ARG A 49 -19.11 -16.44 27.38
C ARG A 49 -19.16 -15.82 28.79
N GLU A 50 -18.07 -15.24 29.24
CA GLU A 50 -18.02 -14.52 30.52
C GLU A 50 -18.68 -13.13 30.43
N THR A 51 -19.09 -12.69 29.22
CA THR A 51 -19.75 -11.42 28.97
C THR A 51 -21.25 -11.62 28.74
N PRO A 52 -22.08 -10.61 28.92
CA PRO A 52 -23.53 -10.70 28.60
C PRO A 52 -23.80 -10.73 27.07
N TYR A 53 -22.77 -10.62 26.25
CA TYR A 53 -22.91 -10.45 24.81
C TYR A 53 -22.91 -11.77 24.02
N LEU A 54 -22.30 -12.85 24.49
CA LEU A 54 -22.40 -14.15 23.83
C LEU A 54 -23.48 -15.01 24.48
N VAL A 55 -24.54 -15.26 23.74
CA VAL A 55 -25.70 -15.97 24.23
C VAL A 55 -26.06 -17.17 23.35
N GLU A 56 -26.78 -18.14 23.93
CA GLU A 56 -27.42 -19.19 23.15
C GLU A 56 -28.56 -18.64 22.31
N GLY A 57 -28.60 -19.00 21.04
CA GLY A 57 -29.63 -18.57 20.12
C GLY A 57 -30.99 -19.19 20.46
N SER A 58 -32.05 -18.41 20.29
CA SER A 58 -33.45 -18.84 20.50
C SER A 58 -34.23 -18.80 19.17
N GLY A 59 -35.39 -19.45 19.15
CA GLY A 59 -36.26 -19.51 17.97
C GLY A 59 -35.53 -20.10 16.74
N LYS A 60 -35.45 -19.34 15.67
CA LYS A 60 -34.74 -19.77 14.41
C LYS A 60 -33.25 -19.97 14.57
N TYR A 61 -32.66 -19.46 15.65
CA TYR A 61 -31.24 -19.60 15.96
C TYR A 61 -30.96 -20.64 17.06
N LYS A 62 -31.92 -21.49 17.41
CA LYS A 62 -31.75 -22.50 18.46
C LYS A 62 -30.51 -23.37 18.18
N GLY A 63 -29.72 -23.58 19.21
CA GLY A 63 -28.48 -24.37 19.14
C GLY A 63 -27.27 -23.63 18.56
N THR A 64 -27.38 -22.34 18.28
CA THR A 64 -26.25 -21.51 17.83
C THR A 64 -25.71 -20.64 18.97
N LEU A 65 -24.46 -20.16 18.86
CA LEU A 65 -23.96 -19.08 19.71
C LEU A 65 -24.02 -17.77 18.95
N VAL A 66 -24.73 -16.80 19.54
CA VAL A 66 -24.98 -15.48 18.94
C VAL A 66 -24.29 -14.40 19.75
N LEU A 67 -23.48 -13.58 19.06
CA LEU A 67 -22.91 -12.37 19.62
C LEU A 67 -23.91 -11.22 19.47
N ARG A 68 -24.40 -10.69 20.60
CA ARG A 68 -25.34 -9.58 20.66
C ARG A 68 -24.59 -8.27 20.54
N LEU A 69 -24.89 -7.50 19.50
CA LEU A 69 -24.19 -6.28 19.18
C LEU A 69 -25.11 -5.07 18.98
N LYS A 70 -26.40 -5.23 19.23
CA LYS A 70 -27.39 -4.14 19.10
C LYS A 70 -27.07 -2.93 19.98
N ASP A 71 -26.50 -3.17 21.17
CA ASP A 71 -26.07 -2.10 22.08
C ASP A 71 -24.91 -1.26 21.50
N PHE A 72 -24.18 -1.79 20.50
CA PHE A 72 -23.15 -1.11 19.75
C PHE A 72 -23.62 -0.58 18.38
N GLY A 73 -24.93 -0.60 18.12
CA GLY A 73 -25.57 -0.06 16.92
C GLY A 73 -25.40 -0.93 15.67
N ILE A 74 -25.08 -2.22 15.82
CA ILE A 74 -24.95 -3.18 14.70
C ILE A 74 -25.80 -4.42 14.95
N GLU A 75 -26.07 -5.19 13.90
CA GLU A 75 -26.86 -6.41 13.99
C GLU A 75 -26.13 -7.53 14.73
N ASP A 76 -26.89 -8.36 15.44
CA ASP A 76 -26.41 -9.55 16.13
C ASP A 76 -25.81 -10.54 15.11
N LYS A 77 -24.79 -11.30 15.53
CA LYS A 77 -24.05 -12.22 14.63
C LYS A 77 -23.93 -13.61 15.22
N VAL A 78 -24.34 -14.62 14.46
CA VAL A 78 -24.02 -16.02 14.77
C VAL A 78 -22.51 -16.22 14.64
N LEU A 79 -21.86 -16.70 15.70
CA LEU A 79 -20.43 -17.05 15.74
C LEU A 79 -20.22 -18.56 15.64
N VAL A 80 -21.12 -19.37 16.21
CA VAL A 80 -21.06 -20.83 16.13
C VAL A 80 -22.42 -21.35 15.68
N ARG A 81 -22.42 -22.19 14.67
CA ARG A 81 -23.62 -22.83 14.14
C ARG A 81 -24.11 -23.94 15.06
N SER A 82 -25.34 -24.44 14.82
CA SER A 82 -25.95 -25.55 15.58
C SER A 82 -25.19 -26.86 15.50
N ASP A 83 -24.40 -27.06 14.45
CA ASP A 83 -23.50 -28.21 14.29
C ASP A 83 -22.15 -28.05 15.03
N GLY A 84 -21.97 -26.98 15.80
CA GLY A 84 -20.74 -26.66 16.51
C GLY A 84 -19.66 -26.00 15.65
N THR A 85 -19.93 -25.75 14.37
CA THR A 85 -18.94 -25.15 13.44
C THR A 85 -18.88 -23.63 13.66
N ALA A 86 -17.68 -23.12 13.94
CA ALA A 86 -17.45 -21.67 14.00
C ALA A 86 -17.47 -21.05 12.60
N VAL A 87 -18.17 -19.91 12.48
CA VAL A 87 -18.16 -19.11 11.24
C VAL A 87 -16.82 -18.36 11.06
N TYR A 88 -16.56 -17.87 9.85
CA TYR A 88 -15.32 -17.13 9.57
C TYR A 88 -15.12 -15.93 10.50
N THR A 89 -16.18 -15.16 10.76
CA THR A 89 -16.12 -13.99 11.65
C THR A 89 -15.60 -14.33 13.06
N ALA A 90 -15.94 -15.49 13.62
CA ALA A 90 -15.41 -15.91 14.92
C ALA A 90 -13.90 -16.12 14.90
N ARG A 91 -13.37 -16.65 13.80
CA ARG A 91 -11.92 -16.80 13.59
C ARG A 91 -11.23 -15.45 13.40
N ASP A 92 -11.88 -14.53 12.68
CA ASP A 92 -11.38 -13.17 12.46
C ASP A 92 -11.31 -12.38 13.77
N ILE A 93 -12.29 -12.56 14.68
CA ILE A 93 -12.24 -11.99 16.04
C ILE A 93 -11.01 -12.52 16.79
N ALA A 94 -10.80 -13.82 16.79
CA ALA A 94 -9.66 -14.41 17.47
C ALA A 94 -8.32 -13.94 16.89
N TYR A 95 -8.24 -13.79 15.57
CA TYR A 95 -7.07 -13.27 14.88
C TYR A 95 -6.85 -11.78 15.18
N GLN A 96 -7.90 -10.97 15.27
CA GLN A 96 -7.81 -9.55 15.64
C GLN A 96 -7.28 -9.38 17.07
N LEU A 97 -7.78 -10.16 18.04
CA LEU A 97 -7.28 -10.14 19.41
C LEU A 97 -5.79 -10.55 19.46
N TRP A 98 -5.41 -11.56 18.67
CA TRP A 98 -4.00 -11.96 18.61
C TRP A 98 -3.09 -10.86 18.04
N LYS A 99 -3.54 -10.12 17.04
CA LYS A 99 -2.76 -8.99 16.49
C LYS A 99 -2.41 -7.94 17.55
N PHE A 100 -3.26 -7.75 18.54
CA PHE A 100 -3.02 -6.87 19.69
C PHE A 100 -2.32 -7.56 20.88
N GLY A 101 -2.12 -8.87 20.85
CA GLY A 101 -1.51 -9.63 21.94
C GLY A 101 -2.47 -9.92 23.11
N LEU A 102 -3.78 -9.90 22.88
CA LEU A 102 -4.82 -10.07 23.90
C LEU A 102 -5.23 -11.51 24.16
N VAL A 103 -4.68 -12.45 23.40
CA VAL A 103 -4.92 -13.89 23.56
C VAL A 103 -3.64 -14.67 23.60
N LYS A 104 -3.63 -15.72 24.40
CA LYS A 104 -2.54 -16.70 24.42
C LYS A 104 -2.63 -17.59 23.18
N THR A 105 -1.51 -17.99 22.64
CA THR A 105 -1.49 -18.80 21.44
C THR A 105 -0.33 -19.79 21.46
N LYS A 106 -0.55 -20.93 20.79
CA LYS A 106 0.49 -21.91 20.50
C LYS A 106 1.11 -21.70 19.10
N LEU A 107 0.92 -20.51 18.49
CA LEU A 107 1.56 -20.21 17.22
C LEU A 107 3.07 -20.22 17.31
N THR A 108 3.68 -20.91 16.40
CA THR A 108 5.13 -20.93 16.20
C THR A 108 5.47 -20.40 14.82
N PHE A 109 6.70 -19.95 14.64
CA PHE A 109 7.15 -19.22 13.47
C PHE A 109 8.46 -19.79 12.97
N LYS A 110 8.64 -19.76 11.65
CA LYS A 110 9.93 -20.11 11.05
C LYS A 110 10.26 -19.14 9.90
N PHE A 111 11.52 -19.14 9.51
CA PHE A 111 11.96 -18.41 8.31
C PHE A 111 11.23 -18.96 7.08
N HIS A 112 10.73 -18.09 6.22
CA HIS A 112 10.10 -18.44 4.95
C HIS A 112 11.02 -18.12 3.77
N SER A 113 11.35 -16.84 3.59
CA SER A 113 12.17 -16.37 2.48
C SER A 113 12.91 -15.09 2.82
N ARG A 114 13.88 -14.74 1.98
CA ARG A 114 14.55 -13.43 2.01
C ARG A 114 13.95 -12.55 0.90
N ARG A 115 13.62 -11.34 1.25
CA ARG A 115 13.09 -10.33 0.34
C ARG A 115 14.20 -9.72 -0.54
N PRO A 116 13.87 -9.05 -1.65
CA PRO A 116 14.86 -8.36 -2.50
C PRO A 116 15.71 -7.32 -1.75
N ASP A 117 15.14 -6.65 -0.73
CA ASP A 117 15.83 -5.70 0.15
C ASP A 117 16.74 -6.36 1.20
N GLY A 118 16.85 -7.68 1.20
CA GLY A 118 17.65 -8.47 2.14
C GLY A 118 16.96 -8.77 3.47
N THR A 119 15.81 -8.20 3.76
CA THR A 119 15.04 -8.49 5.00
C THR A 119 14.37 -9.86 4.94
N LYS A 120 13.85 -10.34 6.08
CA LYS A 120 13.32 -11.70 6.21
C LYS A 120 11.79 -11.71 6.30
N THR A 121 11.16 -12.54 5.49
CA THR A 121 9.76 -12.96 5.68
C THR A 121 9.73 -14.21 6.54
N HIS A 122 8.84 -14.24 7.53
CA HIS A 122 8.56 -15.41 8.37
C HIS A 122 7.21 -16.01 8.00
N THR A 123 6.95 -17.22 8.47
CA THR A 123 5.64 -17.85 8.32
C THR A 123 5.25 -18.56 9.61
N THR A 124 3.95 -18.64 9.89
CA THR A 124 3.46 -19.55 10.94
C THR A 124 3.76 -21.00 10.53
N SER A 125 3.95 -21.86 11.51
CA SER A 125 4.36 -23.24 11.29
C SER A 125 4.01 -24.07 12.50
N GLN A 126 3.96 -25.40 12.36
CA GLN A 126 3.81 -26.36 13.45
C GLN A 126 5.15 -26.81 14.03
N ASP A 127 6.21 -26.67 13.25
CA ASP A 127 7.58 -27.07 13.56
C ASP A 127 8.50 -25.88 13.82
N GLY A 128 7.93 -24.68 14.00
CA GLY A 128 8.66 -23.45 14.28
C GLY A 128 8.97 -23.24 15.76
N LYS A 129 9.41 -22.01 16.09
CA LYS A 129 9.68 -21.55 17.45
C LYS A 129 8.73 -20.43 17.85
N PRO A 130 8.36 -20.29 19.13
CA PRO A 130 7.65 -19.10 19.60
C PRO A 130 8.45 -17.83 19.31
N SER A 131 7.77 -16.72 19.06
CA SER A 131 8.40 -15.42 18.83
C SER A 131 7.56 -14.32 19.47
N SER A 132 8.23 -13.40 20.14
CA SER A 132 7.63 -12.17 20.68
C SER A 132 7.59 -11.02 19.68
N LYS A 133 8.09 -11.23 18.47
CA LYS A 133 8.14 -10.21 17.40
C LYS A 133 6.74 -9.90 16.82
N PHE A 134 5.84 -10.88 16.85
CA PHE A 134 4.53 -10.81 16.21
C PHE A 134 3.39 -10.81 17.23
N GLY A 135 2.23 -10.26 16.84
CA GLY A 135 1.03 -10.24 17.67
C GLY A 135 1.14 -9.25 18.86
N LYS A 136 1.66 -8.05 18.63
CA LYS A 136 1.77 -6.96 19.63
C LYS A 136 1.58 -5.58 18.99
N GLY A 137 0.61 -5.44 18.09
CA GLY A 137 0.32 -4.17 17.44
C GLY A 137 -0.34 -3.18 18.40
N ASN A 138 0.04 -1.91 18.32
CA ASN A 138 -0.69 -0.82 18.98
C ASN A 138 -1.85 -0.30 18.12
N ILE A 139 -1.73 -0.44 16.80
CA ILE A 139 -2.73 -0.10 15.79
C ILE A 139 -2.81 -1.29 14.85
N VAL A 140 -4.02 -1.69 14.48
CA VAL A 140 -4.25 -2.74 13.50
C VAL A 140 -5.08 -2.19 12.34
N ILE A 141 -4.51 -2.25 11.15
CA ILE A 141 -5.17 -1.82 9.91
C ILE A 141 -5.46 -3.07 9.08
N ASN A 142 -6.73 -3.38 8.90
CA ASN A 142 -7.20 -4.47 8.07
C ASN A 142 -7.46 -3.94 6.65
N VAL A 143 -6.60 -4.28 5.68
CA VAL A 143 -6.75 -3.90 4.28
C VAL A 143 -7.58 -4.97 3.57
N ILE A 144 -8.87 -4.72 3.44
CA ILE A 144 -9.85 -5.72 2.98
C ILE A 144 -10.90 -5.02 2.11
N GLY A 145 -11.47 -5.73 1.11
CA GLY A 145 -12.47 -5.18 0.21
C GLY A 145 -13.70 -4.60 0.92
N ALA A 146 -14.31 -3.59 0.33
CA ALA A 146 -15.42 -2.83 0.91
C ALA A 146 -16.65 -3.70 1.22
N GLU A 147 -16.83 -4.81 0.52
CA GLU A 147 -17.91 -5.79 0.77
C GLU A 147 -17.81 -6.47 2.13
N GLN A 148 -16.65 -6.42 2.79
CA GLN A 148 -16.41 -6.98 4.12
C GLN A 148 -16.65 -5.95 5.26
N LYS A 149 -17.25 -4.81 4.97
CA LYS A 149 -17.49 -3.74 5.97
C LYS A 149 -18.24 -4.24 7.19
N PHE A 150 -19.35 -4.94 7.00
CA PHE A 150 -20.14 -5.48 8.12
C PHE A 150 -19.38 -6.55 8.92
N PRO A 151 -18.76 -7.58 8.34
CA PRO A 151 -17.90 -8.49 9.08
C PRO A 151 -16.82 -7.80 9.91
N GLN A 152 -16.16 -6.76 9.37
CA GLN A 152 -15.14 -6.01 10.11
C GLN A 152 -15.73 -5.20 11.28
N GLN A 153 -16.92 -4.62 11.12
CA GLN A 153 -17.62 -3.97 12.22
C GLN A 153 -17.92 -4.96 13.37
N VAL A 154 -18.35 -6.18 13.04
CA VAL A 154 -18.55 -7.24 14.04
C VAL A 154 -17.26 -7.59 14.75
N VAL A 155 -16.15 -7.76 14.02
CA VAL A 155 -14.83 -8.06 14.58
C VAL A 155 -14.39 -6.98 15.57
N PHE A 156 -14.53 -5.71 15.20
CA PHE A 156 -14.11 -4.59 16.07
C PHE A 156 -15.04 -4.47 17.29
N SER A 157 -16.36 -4.61 17.11
CA SER A 157 -17.30 -4.55 18.22
C SER A 157 -17.16 -5.71 19.21
N ALA A 158 -16.63 -6.85 18.77
CA ALA A 158 -16.28 -7.94 19.69
C ALA A 158 -15.13 -7.56 20.64
N LEU A 159 -14.17 -6.71 20.23
CA LEU A 159 -13.17 -6.15 21.14
C LEU A 159 -13.84 -5.31 22.23
N ARG A 160 -14.80 -4.48 21.84
CA ARG A 160 -15.56 -3.64 22.77
C ARG A 160 -16.43 -4.47 23.73
N ALA A 161 -17.08 -5.52 23.23
CA ALA A 161 -17.84 -6.45 24.03
C ALA A 161 -16.97 -7.18 25.09
N LEU A 162 -15.70 -7.36 24.81
CA LEU A 162 -14.68 -7.92 25.72
C LEU A 162 -14.03 -6.87 26.64
N GLY A 163 -14.43 -5.59 26.55
CA GLY A 163 -13.87 -4.50 27.35
C GLY A 163 -12.57 -3.90 26.83
N PHE A 164 -12.12 -4.25 25.63
CA PHE A 164 -10.90 -3.73 25.00
C PHE A 164 -11.19 -2.47 24.17
N GLU A 165 -11.65 -1.40 24.83
CA GLU A 165 -12.07 -0.16 24.18
C GLU A 165 -10.92 0.53 23.42
N ARG A 166 -9.69 0.52 23.98
CA ARG A 166 -8.50 1.08 23.34
C ARG A 166 -8.20 0.38 22.01
N GLU A 167 -8.24 -0.94 22.00
CA GLU A 167 -7.96 -1.75 20.82
C GLU A 167 -9.08 -1.66 19.78
N TYR A 168 -10.33 -1.50 20.23
CA TYR A 168 -11.44 -1.15 19.37
C TYR A 168 -11.16 0.16 18.62
N GLN A 169 -10.78 1.23 19.33
CA GLN A 169 -10.48 2.54 18.74
C GLN A 169 -9.24 2.52 17.84
N ASN A 170 -8.31 1.59 18.04
CA ASN A 170 -7.11 1.40 17.25
C ASN A 170 -7.24 0.29 16.18
N SER A 171 -8.46 -0.14 15.88
CA SER A 171 -8.79 -1.07 14.80
C SER A 171 -9.37 -0.31 13.61
N TYR A 172 -8.73 -0.43 12.45
CA TYR A 172 -9.14 0.27 11.23
C TYR A 172 -9.41 -0.70 10.08
N HIS A 173 -10.53 -0.52 9.41
CA HIS A 173 -10.81 -1.18 8.14
C HIS A 173 -10.46 -0.22 7.00
N LEU A 174 -9.30 -0.44 6.36
CA LEU A 174 -8.97 0.22 5.11
C LEU A 174 -9.70 -0.52 3.99
N ALA A 175 -10.95 -0.12 3.79
CA ALA A 175 -11.81 -0.67 2.77
C ALA A 175 -11.38 -0.19 1.38
N TYR A 176 -11.22 -1.11 0.44
CA TYR A 176 -10.90 -0.74 -0.94
C TYR A 176 -11.95 -1.28 -1.91
N GLU A 177 -12.17 -0.53 -2.98
CA GLU A 177 -13.02 -0.93 -4.10
C GLU A 177 -12.25 -1.72 -5.15
N HIS A 178 -12.99 -2.48 -5.94
CA HIS A 178 -12.41 -3.28 -7.03
C HIS A 178 -11.84 -2.41 -8.16
N VAL A 179 -10.81 -2.93 -8.81
CA VAL A 179 -10.31 -2.38 -10.08
C VAL A 179 -11.23 -2.84 -11.22
N TRP A 180 -11.56 -1.91 -12.10
CA TRP A 180 -12.40 -2.14 -13.27
C TRP A 180 -11.62 -1.84 -14.54
N LEU A 181 -11.96 -2.54 -15.62
CA LEU A 181 -11.60 -2.12 -16.97
C LEU A 181 -12.69 -1.23 -17.55
N PRO A 182 -12.41 -0.42 -18.59
CA PRO A 182 -13.43 0.30 -19.32
C PRO A 182 -14.56 -0.61 -19.85
N THR A 183 -14.24 -1.89 -20.11
CA THR A 183 -15.17 -2.92 -20.58
C THR A 183 -16.00 -3.60 -19.48
N GLY A 184 -15.73 -3.32 -18.19
CA GLY A 184 -16.49 -3.84 -17.07
C GLY A 184 -15.67 -4.44 -15.94
N LYS A 185 -16.34 -5.10 -15.00
CA LYS A 185 -15.76 -5.70 -13.81
C LYS A 185 -15.09 -7.05 -14.12
N PHE A 186 -13.91 -7.27 -13.56
CA PHE A 186 -13.28 -8.59 -13.54
C PHE A 186 -14.12 -9.58 -12.72
N SER A 187 -14.26 -10.80 -13.22
CA SER A 187 -14.93 -11.88 -12.50
C SER A 187 -14.17 -13.18 -12.66
N GLY A 188 -13.59 -13.67 -11.57
CA GLY A 188 -12.96 -14.99 -11.53
C GLY A 188 -13.91 -16.13 -11.91
N ARG A 189 -15.19 -16.03 -11.50
CA ARG A 189 -16.22 -17.04 -11.82
C ARG A 189 -16.64 -17.03 -13.28
N ARG A 190 -16.54 -15.90 -13.96
CA ARG A 190 -16.92 -15.75 -15.38
C ARG A 190 -15.73 -15.85 -16.33
N GLY A 191 -14.52 -16.05 -15.83
CA GLY A 191 -13.31 -16.14 -16.65
C GLY A 191 -12.88 -14.83 -17.32
N THR A 192 -13.47 -13.69 -16.95
CA THR A 192 -13.16 -12.38 -17.56
C THR A 192 -11.83 -11.79 -17.09
N TRP A 193 -11.07 -12.51 -16.26
CA TRP A 193 -9.74 -12.15 -15.82
C TRP A 193 -8.62 -12.67 -16.74
N VAL A 194 -8.94 -13.56 -17.69
CA VAL A 194 -7.95 -14.12 -18.63
C VAL A 194 -7.38 -12.98 -19.48
N GLY A 195 -6.06 -12.87 -19.52
CA GLY A 195 -5.35 -11.77 -20.17
C GLY A 195 -5.23 -10.49 -19.30
N TYR A 196 -5.67 -10.55 -18.03
CA TYR A 196 -5.63 -9.42 -17.09
C TYR A 196 -5.16 -9.83 -15.69
N SER A 197 -4.35 -10.86 -15.57
CA SER A 197 -3.61 -11.10 -14.33
C SER A 197 -2.68 -9.92 -14.05
N VAL A 198 -2.30 -9.72 -12.80
CA VAL A 198 -1.36 -8.64 -12.44
C VAL A 198 -0.04 -8.78 -13.20
N ASP A 199 0.43 -10.00 -13.40
CA ASP A 199 1.67 -10.26 -14.16
C ASP A 199 1.52 -9.85 -15.63
N GLU A 200 0.41 -10.19 -16.29
CA GLU A 200 0.15 -9.78 -17.68
C GLU A 200 0.01 -8.25 -17.82
N VAL A 201 -0.65 -7.60 -16.85
CA VAL A 201 -0.74 -6.13 -16.83
C VAL A 201 0.64 -5.49 -16.64
N LEU A 202 1.48 -6.05 -15.79
CA LEU A 202 2.86 -5.57 -15.59
C LEU A 202 3.71 -5.77 -16.85
N GLU A 203 3.63 -6.93 -17.51
CA GLU A 203 4.36 -7.18 -18.77
C GLU A 203 3.96 -6.18 -19.85
N GLU A 204 2.66 -5.96 -20.04
CA GLU A 204 2.16 -5.00 -21.01
C GLU A 204 2.60 -3.57 -20.67
N ALA A 205 2.54 -3.17 -19.39
CA ALA A 205 3.01 -1.86 -18.94
C ALA A 205 4.50 -1.65 -19.24
N VAL A 206 5.32 -2.65 -18.97
CA VAL A 206 6.76 -2.61 -19.23
C VAL A 206 7.05 -2.57 -20.72
N GLN A 207 6.33 -3.35 -21.53
CA GLN A 207 6.49 -3.34 -22.97
C GLN A 207 6.13 -1.96 -23.60
N ARG A 208 5.03 -1.37 -23.18
CA ARG A 208 4.65 0.00 -23.63
C ARG A 208 5.66 1.04 -23.14
N ALA A 209 6.09 0.98 -21.89
CA ALA A 209 7.14 1.85 -21.37
C ALA A 209 8.45 1.70 -22.16
N TYR A 210 8.82 0.47 -22.54
CA TYR A 210 10.02 0.22 -23.34
C TYR A 210 9.96 0.91 -24.71
N LEU A 211 8.81 0.88 -25.39
CA LEU A 211 8.64 1.56 -26.67
C LEU A 211 8.83 3.07 -26.53
N GLU A 212 8.27 3.68 -25.47
CA GLU A 212 8.44 5.11 -25.21
C GLU A 212 9.89 5.46 -24.83
N VAL A 213 10.57 4.66 -24.01
CA VAL A 213 11.97 4.87 -23.66
C VAL A 213 12.86 4.74 -24.90
N LYS A 214 12.62 3.75 -25.76
CA LYS A 214 13.37 3.56 -27.02
C LYS A 214 13.20 4.75 -27.95
N LYS A 215 12.01 5.33 -28.05
CA LYS A 215 11.72 6.52 -28.85
C LYS A 215 12.44 7.76 -28.32
N ARG A 216 12.45 7.96 -26.99
CA ARG A 216 13.04 9.14 -26.34
C ARG A 216 14.56 9.07 -26.17
N SER A 217 15.11 7.87 -26.09
CA SER A 217 16.54 7.60 -25.87
C SER A 217 17.08 6.54 -26.84
N PRO A 218 17.05 6.81 -28.18
CA PRO A 218 17.38 5.81 -29.19
C PRO A 218 18.82 5.28 -29.09
N SER A 219 19.77 6.15 -28.75
CA SER A 219 21.21 5.83 -28.62
C SER A 219 21.59 5.19 -27.29
N ALA A 220 20.69 5.10 -26.31
CA ALA A 220 21.01 4.49 -25.03
C ALA A 220 21.21 2.97 -25.15
N ALA A 221 22.07 2.41 -24.29
CA ALA A 221 22.32 0.97 -24.24
C ALA A 221 21.02 0.18 -23.96
N GLU A 222 20.87 -0.96 -24.59
CA GLU A 222 19.66 -1.79 -24.49
C GLU A 222 19.34 -2.21 -23.04
N ARG A 223 20.38 -2.54 -22.25
CA ARG A 223 20.23 -2.85 -20.81
C ARG A 223 19.64 -1.68 -20.03
N PHE A 224 20.02 -0.46 -20.36
CA PHE A 224 19.48 0.76 -19.75
C PHE A 224 18.01 0.93 -20.11
N LYS A 225 17.65 0.81 -21.39
CA LYS A 225 16.26 0.93 -21.87
C LYS A 225 15.34 -0.06 -21.15
N ARG A 226 15.76 -1.33 -21.07
CA ARG A 226 14.98 -2.38 -20.38
C ARG A 226 14.81 -2.10 -18.88
N ARG A 227 15.87 -1.64 -18.20
CA ARG A 227 15.78 -1.29 -16.79
C ARG A 227 14.84 -0.11 -16.55
N VAL A 228 14.95 0.95 -17.34
CA VAL A 228 14.07 2.12 -17.22
C VAL A 228 12.62 1.72 -17.54
N ALA A 229 12.40 0.90 -18.55
CA ALA A 229 11.08 0.40 -18.90
C ALA A 229 10.42 -0.37 -17.76
N GLU A 230 11.17 -1.24 -17.07
CA GLU A 230 10.67 -1.95 -15.89
C GLU A 230 10.27 -0.97 -14.77
N ILE A 231 11.14 -0.03 -14.43
CA ILE A 231 10.88 0.98 -13.38
C ILE A 231 9.65 1.83 -13.73
N VAL A 232 9.53 2.26 -14.97
CA VAL A 232 8.43 3.11 -15.45
C VAL A 232 7.12 2.33 -15.53
N GLY A 233 7.14 1.13 -16.11
CA GLY A 233 5.94 0.29 -16.27
C GLY A 233 5.35 -0.14 -14.93
N VAL A 234 6.18 -0.64 -14.01
CA VAL A 234 5.74 -1.01 -12.65
C VAL A 234 5.24 0.23 -11.89
N GLY A 235 5.95 1.35 -11.99
CA GLY A 235 5.55 2.62 -11.38
C GLY A 235 4.18 3.10 -11.89
N ALA A 236 3.93 3.00 -13.19
CA ALA A 236 2.68 3.39 -13.83
C ALA A 236 1.49 2.59 -13.27
N VAL A 237 1.61 1.27 -13.19
CA VAL A 237 0.56 0.40 -12.63
C VAL A 237 0.32 0.75 -11.15
N ARG A 238 1.37 0.85 -10.34
CA ARG A 238 1.22 1.19 -8.90
C ARG A 238 0.53 2.53 -8.71
N TYR A 239 0.98 3.57 -9.40
CA TYR A 239 0.42 4.92 -9.27
C TYR A 239 -1.05 4.96 -9.66
N SER A 240 -1.43 4.30 -10.76
CA SER A 240 -2.82 4.22 -11.24
C SER A 240 -3.77 3.64 -10.19
N LEU A 241 -3.28 2.70 -9.36
CA LEU A 241 -4.06 2.12 -8.27
C LEU A 241 -4.12 3.02 -7.04
N ILE A 242 -3.03 3.75 -6.73
CA ILE A 242 -2.89 4.50 -5.47
C ILE A 242 -3.44 5.92 -5.58
N GLN A 243 -3.40 6.57 -6.75
CA GLN A 243 -3.87 7.96 -6.93
C GLN A 243 -5.36 8.15 -6.64
N THR A 244 -6.14 7.09 -6.67
CA THR A 244 -7.56 7.10 -6.34
C THR A 244 -7.76 6.74 -4.88
N SER A 245 -8.68 7.45 -4.19
CA SER A 245 -9.07 7.09 -2.82
C SER A 245 -9.52 5.62 -2.76
N PRO A 246 -9.11 4.84 -1.73
CA PRO A 246 -9.46 3.42 -1.64
C PRO A 246 -10.95 3.11 -1.76
N GLU A 247 -11.80 4.01 -1.28
CA GLU A 247 -13.27 3.88 -1.29
C GLU A 247 -13.90 4.08 -2.67
N LYS A 248 -13.11 4.52 -3.66
CA LYS A 248 -13.57 4.78 -5.02
C LYS A 248 -13.12 3.69 -5.98
N LYS A 249 -13.97 3.35 -6.93
CA LYS A 249 -13.64 2.41 -8.00
C LYS A 249 -12.48 2.96 -8.84
N VAL A 250 -11.49 2.14 -9.08
CA VAL A 250 -10.40 2.44 -10.02
C VAL A 250 -10.79 1.88 -11.39
N VAL A 251 -10.93 2.74 -12.39
CA VAL A 251 -11.05 2.33 -13.78
C VAL A 251 -9.67 2.45 -14.41
N PHE A 252 -9.02 1.32 -14.67
CA PHE A 252 -7.68 1.31 -15.23
C PHE A 252 -7.71 1.60 -16.73
N LYS A 253 -6.93 2.61 -17.15
CA LYS A 253 -6.74 2.98 -18.55
C LYS A 253 -5.27 3.13 -18.87
N TRP A 254 -4.83 2.56 -19.97
CA TRP A 254 -3.42 2.61 -20.40
C TRP A 254 -2.94 4.02 -20.70
N GLU A 255 -3.79 4.83 -21.31
CA GLU A 255 -3.51 6.21 -21.70
C GLU A 255 -3.21 7.09 -20.48
N ASP A 256 -3.97 6.87 -19.40
CA ASP A 256 -3.78 7.60 -18.14
C ASP A 256 -2.55 7.08 -17.39
N ALA A 257 -2.36 5.74 -17.31
CA ALA A 257 -1.30 5.10 -16.57
C ALA A 257 0.10 5.44 -17.10
N LEU A 258 0.25 5.48 -18.43
CA LEU A 258 1.50 5.74 -19.14
C LEU A 258 1.58 7.16 -19.72
N ASN A 259 0.87 8.11 -19.15
CA ASN A 259 0.98 9.51 -19.53
C ASN A 259 2.32 10.09 -19.00
N PHE A 260 3.18 10.56 -19.90
CA PHE A 260 4.47 11.16 -19.53
C PHE A 260 4.40 12.66 -19.26
N GLU A 261 3.23 13.28 -19.40
CA GLU A 261 3.07 14.72 -19.25
C GLU A 261 2.52 15.10 -17.88
N GLN A 262 1.51 14.35 -17.38
CA GLN A 262 0.85 14.70 -16.11
C GLN A 262 0.13 13.52 -15.46
N ASN A 263 -0.13 13.65 -14.16
CA ASN A 263 -0.96 12.74 -13.34
C ASN A 263 -0.63 11.25 -13.46
N SER A 264 0.65 10.93 -13.57
CA SER A 264 1.14 9.56 -13.69
C SER A 264 2.49 9.38 -13.02
N ALA A 265 2.86 8.13 -12.69
CA ALA A 265 4.22 7.88 -12.22
C ALA A 265 5.28 8.25 -13.26
N PRO A 266 5.14 7.92 -14.57
CA PRO A 266 6.10 8.34 -15.58
C PRO A 266 6.38 9.85 -15.60
N ALA A 267 5.35 10.70 -15.46
CA ALA A 267 5.52 12.15 -15.41
C ALA A 267 6.30 12.61 -14.17
N ILE A 268 6.00 12.02 -13.00
CA ILE A 268 6.69 12.32 -11.75
C ILE A 268 8.14 11.83 -11.79
N GLN A 269 8.38 10.61 -12.28
CA GLN A 269 9.70 10.01 -12.45
C GLN A 269 10.55 10.83 -13.42
N TYR A 270 9.96 11.29 -14.51
CA TYR A 270 10.63 12.15 -15.47
C TYR A 270 11.04 13.49 -14.85
N SER A 271 10.18 14.12 -14.05
CA SER A 271 10.51 15.35 -13.33
C SER A 271 11.64 15.14 -12.32
N HIS A 272 11.65 14.02 -11.60
CA HIS A 272 12.78 13.63 -10.74
C HIS A 272 14.09 13.45 -11.53
N ALA A 273 14.05 12.70 -12.63
CA ALA A 273 15.23 12.49 -13.49
C ALA A 273 15.75 13.80 -14.11
N ARG A 274 14.84 14.72 -14.48
CA ARG A 274 15.18 16.08 -14.94
C ARG A 274 15.92 16.85 -13.86
N ALA A 275 15.41 16.87 -12.62
CA ALA A 275 16.08 17.51 -11.49
C ALA A 275 17.49 16.92 -11.26
N CYS A 276 17.63 15.60 -11.30
CA CYS A 276 18.94 14.92 -11.23
C CYS A 276 19.88 15.36 -12.38
N SER A 277 19.36 15.50 -13.60
CA SER A 277 20.13 15.91 -14.77
C SER A 277 20.64 17.35 -14.66
N ILE A 278 19.79 18.29 -14.21
CA ILE A 278 20.17 19.69 -13.94
C ILE A 278 21.33 19.73 -12.95
N LEU A 279 21.19 19.05 -11.81
CA LEU A 279 22.21 19.03 -10.76
C LEU A 279 23.54 18.39 -11.24
N ARG A 280 23.46 17.36 -12.06
CA ARG A 280 24.65 16.73 -12.66
C ARG A 280 25.37 17.64 -13.64
N LYS A 281 24.63 18.34 -14.50
CA LYS A 281 25.18 19.28 -15.45
C LYS A 281 25.77 20.52 -14.77
N ALA A 282 25.17 20.98 -13.68
CA ALA A 282 25.66 22.12 -12.91
C ALA A 282 26.99 21.85 -12.19
N GLY A 283 27.33 20.58 -11.95
CA GLY A 283 28.56 20.20 -11.27
C GLY A 283 28.56 20.59 -9.79
N ARG A 284 29.67 21.20 -9.32
CA ARG A 284 29.82 21.60 -7.92
C ARG A 284 28.81 22.68 -7.54
N ARG A 285 28.04 22.42 -6.50
CA ARG A 285 27.14 23.39 -5.88
C ARG A 285 27.92 24.20 -4.86
N SER A 286 28.33 25.41 -5.21
CA SER A 286 29.02 26.32 -4.30
C SER A 286 28.41 27.71 -4.44
N GLY A 287 28.13 28.34 -3.31
CA GLY A 287 27.63 29.70 -3.24
C GLY A 287 26.74 29.91 -2.02
N LYS A 288 26.90 31.04 -1.35
CA LYS A 288 25.95 31.52 -0.36
C LYS A 288 24.80 32.19 -1.12
N PHE A 289 23.58 31.97 -0.68
CA PHE A 289 22.40 32.66 -1.19
C PHE A 289 21.48 33.08 -0.04
N SER A 290 20.62 34.04 -0.29
CA SER A 290 19.50 34.44 0.56
C SER A 290 18.18 34.00 -0.08
N GLY A 291 17.12 33.89 0.70
CA GLY A 291 15.76 33.73 0.19
C GLY A 291 15.27 34.87 -0.68
N ASP A 292 15.89 36.05 -0.54
CA ASP A 292 15.58 37.25 -1.31
C ASP A 292 15.95 37.15 -2.80
N GLU A 293 16.74 36.14 -3.19
CA GLU A 293 17.06 35.87 -4.60
C GLU A 293 15.84 35.43 -5.41
N PHE A 294 14.86 34.81 -4.77
CA PHE A 294 13.65 34.31 -5.44
C PHE A 294 12.68 35.45 -5.74
N LYS A 295 12.45 35.73 -7.03
CA LYS A 295 11.57 36.84 -7.49
C LYS A 295 10.38 36.34 -8.32
N LEU A 296 10.46 35.15 -8.88
CA LEU A 296 9.42 34.62 -9.75
C LEU A 296 8.28 33.97 -8.93
N PRO A 297 7.04 34.15 -9.35
CA PRO A 297 5.90 33.49 -8.72
C PRO A 297 6.02 31.96 -8.68
N GLU A 298 6.65 31.38 -9.71
CA GLU A 298 6.92 29.93 -9.84
C GLU A 298 7.86 29.43 -8.74
N GLU A 299 8.90 30.19 -8.41
CA GLU A 299 9.83 29.88 -7.31
C GLU A 299 9.09 29.87 -5.96
N HIS A 300 8.27 30.88 -5.71
CA HIS A 300 7.50 30.95 -4.47
C HIS A 300 6.42 29.87 -4.36
N ARG A 301 5.74 29.52 -5.48
CA ARG A 301 4.77 28.41 -5.49
C ARG A 301 5.45 27.10 -5.15
N LEU A 302 6.60 26.84 -5.75
CA LEU A 302 7.37 25.62 -5.55
C LEU A 302 7.86 25.50 -4.09
N ILE A 303 8.38 26.60 -3.50
CA ILE A 303 8.80 26.65 -2.09
C ILE A 303 7.62 26.35 -1.15
N LYS A 304 6.47 27.00 -1.37
CA LYS A 304 5.26 26.76 -0.56
C LYS A 304 4.80 25.32 -0.66
N LEU A 305 4.86 24.73 -1.86
CA LEU A 305 4.44 23.35 -2.08
C LEU A 305 5.39 22.37 -1.39
N LEU A 306 6.71 22.58 -1.47
CA LEU A 306 7.70 21.78 -0.75
C LEU A 306 7.46 21.81 0.78
N ALA A 307 7.12 22.97 1.33
CA ALA A 307 6.83 23.14 2.76
C ALA A 307 5.58 22.35 3.22
N LYS A 308 4.63 22.05 2.34
CA LYS A 308 3.40 21.30 2.67
C LYS A 308 3.61 19.80 2.89
N LEU A 309 4.75 19.21 2.50
CA LEU A 309 4.96 17.76 2.58
C LEU A 309 4.66 17.17 3.97
N PRO A 310 5.14 17.72 5.09
CA PRO A 310 4.86 17.14 6.41
C PRO A 310 3.36 17.08 6.72
N GLU A 311 2.61 18.13 6.36
CA GLU A 311 1.15 18.18 6.54
C GLU A 311 0.44 17.14 5.69
N VAL A 312 0.83 16.98 4.42
CA VAL A 312 0.27 15.98 3.50
C VAL A 312 0.47 14.57 4.04
N LEU A 313 1.67 14.25 4.54
CA LEU A 313 1.97 12.93 5.11
C LEU A 313 1.19 12.67 6.40
N LEU A 314 1.13 13.67 7.29
CA LEU A 314 0.35 13.57 8.52
C LEU A 314 -1.14 13.35 8.23
N LEU A 315 -1.70 14.10 7.29
CA LEU A 315 -3.09 13.99 6.88
C LEU A 315 -3.38 12.64 6.21
N SER A 316 -2.46 12.17 5.35
CA SER A 316 -2.55 10.85 4.73
C SER A 316 -2.61 9.74 5.77
N GLY A 317 -1.74 9.78 6.77
CA GLY A 317 -1.74 8.81 7.87
C GLY A 317 -3.02 8.86 8.70
N LYS A 318 -3.45 10.06 9.11
CA LYS A 318 -4.68 10.25 9.89
C LYS A 318 -5.95 9.79 9.16
N LYS A 319 -6.02 10.04 7.86
CA LYS A 319 -7.19 9.69 7.03
C LYS A 319 -7.09 8.30 6.39
N MET A 320 -5.99 7.58 6.55
CA MET A 320 -5.70 6.32 5.85
C MET A 320 -5.84 6.45 4.32
N GLN A 321 -5.39 7.57 3.75
CA GLN A 321 -5.55 7.92 2.33
C GLN A 321 -4.20 8.01 1.62
N PRO A 322 -3.67 6.93 1.05
CA PRO A 322 -2.40 6.93 0.31
C PRO A 322 -2.46 7.74 -1.00
N SER A 323 -3.65 8.11 -1.47
CA SER A 323 -3.82 8.98 -2.63
C SER A 323 -3.34 10.42 -2.39
N LEU A 324 -3.33 10.91 -1.15
CA LEU A 324 -2.89 12.27 -0.86
C LEU A 324 -1.41 12.52 -1.22
N PRO A 325 -0.44 11.70 -0.79
CA PRO A 325 0.95 11.88 -1.24
C PRO A 325 1.12 11.60 -2.75
N ALA A 326 0.30 10.74 -3.37
CA ALA A 326 0.35 10.50 -4.80
C ALA A 326 -0.04 11.76 -5.60
N LEU A 327 -1.15 12.39 -5.26
CA LEU A 327 -1.61 13.63 -5.88
C LEU A 327 -0.66 14.80 -5.60
N TYR A 328 -0.12 14.89 -4.39
CA TYR A 328 0.91 15.88 -4.05
C TYR A 328 2.16 15.74 -4.92
N ALA A 329 2.64 14.51 -5.16
CA ALA A 329 3.81 14.30 -6.02
C ALA A 329 3.55 14.74 -7.46
N ALA A 330 2.33 14.52 -7.98
CA ALA A 330 1.94 14.99 -9.31
C ALA A 330 1.88 16.52 -9.38
N GLU A 331 1.31 17.18 -8.37
CA GLU A 331 1.28 18.64 -8.26
C GLU A 331 2.70 19.22 -8.19
N LEU A 332 3.57 18.65 -7.36
CA LEU A 332 4.96 19.08 -7.25
C LEU A 332 5.73 18.92 -8.57
N ALA A 333 5.53 17.82 -9.28
CA ALA A 333 6.15 17.59 -10.58
C ALA A 333 5.67 18.59 -11.63
N LEU A 334 4.38 18.92 -11.64
CA LEU A 334 3.79 19.91 -12.54
C LEU A 334 4.34 21.32 -12.27
N GLU A 335 4.35 21.77 -11.00
CA GLU A 335 4.88 23.08 -10.63
C GLU A 335 6.40 23.19 -10.86
N PHE A 336 7.13 22.09 -10.67
CA PHE A 336 8.55 22.03 -11.03
C PHE A 336 8.78 22.18 -12.54
N ASN A 337 7.95 21.58 -13.38
CA ASN A 337 8.06 21.72 -14.83
C ASN A 337 7.77 23.17 -15.26
N LYS A 338 6.74 23.83 -14.70
CA LYS A 338 6.47 25.25 -14.94
C LYS A 338 7.64 26.14 -14.54
N PHE A 339 8.21 25.91 -13.35
CA PHE A 339 9.40 26.63 -12.90
C PHE A 339 10.56 26.43 -13.88
N TYR A 340 10.80 25.21 -14.34
CA TYR A 340 11.90 24.89 -15.26
C TYR A 340 11.77 25.61 -16.61
N GLU A 341 10.55 25.85 -17.10
CA GLU A 341 10.29 26.53 -18.36
C GLU A 341 10.63 28.03 -18.32
N VAL A 342 10.43 28.68 -17.16
CA VAL A 342 10.58 30.14 -17.03
C VAL A 342 11.83 30.59 -16.28
N ALA A 343 12.46 29.69 -15.52
CA ALA A 343 13.59 30.03 -14.64
C ALA A 343 14.88 29.33 -15.10
N PRO A 344 15.80 30.04 -15.81
CA PRO A 344 17.14 29.49 -16.11
C PRO A 344 17.86 29.13 -14.81
N VAL A 345 18.20 27.86 -14.62
CA VAL A 345 18.83 27.38 -13.37
C VAL A 345 20.37 27.43 -13.48
N ILE A 346 20.92 26.85 -14.55
CA ILE A 346 22.37 26.77 -14.78
C ILE A 346 22.91 28.13 -15.23
N ASP A 347 22.18 28.77 -16.13
CA ASP A 347 22.53 30.04 -16.75
C ASP A 347 21.77 31.21 -16.07
N ALA A 348 21.62 31.17 -14.75
CA ALA A 348 21.01 32.24 -13.97
C ALA A 348 21.88 33.51 -14.02
N GLN A 349 21.24 34.67 -13.92
CA GLN A 349 21.86 35.99 -14.10
C GLN A 349 22.99 36.30 -13.10
N THR A 350 22.91 35.76 -11.88
CA THR A 350 23.92 35.93 -10.85
C THR A 350 24.34 34.60 -10.23
N PRO A 351 25.59 34.46 -9.73
CA PRO A 351 26.02 33.29 -8.99
C PRO A 351 25.14 32.96 -7.78
N GLN A 352 24.62 33.96 -7.10
CA GLN A 352 23.74 33.83 -5.93
C GLN A 352 22.39 33.22 -6.34
N LEU A 353 21.75 33.76 -7.38
CA LEU A 353 20.52 33.25 -7.94
C LEU A 353 20.68 31.81 -8.47
N ARG A 354 21.83 31.53 -9.14
CA ARG A 354 22.17 30.18 -9.58
C ARG A 354 22.26 29.22 -8.40
N ALA A 355 22.92 29.59 -7.31
CA ALA A 355 23.04 28.78 -6.11
C ALA A 355 21.68 28.53 -5.48
N ALA A 356 20.85 29.57 -5.35
CA ALA A 356 19.48 29.47 -4.81
C ALA A 356 18.59 28.53 -5.64
N ARG A 357 18.58 28.67 -6.97
CA ARG A 357 17.79 27.82 -7.86
C ARG A 357 18.27 26.37 -7.88
N LEU A 358 19.57 26.15 -7.82
CA LEU A 358 20.12 24.78 -7.71
C LEU A 358 19.73 24.10 -6.42
N GLU A 359 19.66 24.83 -5.30
CA GLU A 359 19.19 24.24 -4.04
C GLU A 359 17.68 23.98 -4.09
N LEU A 360 16.89 24.84 -4.70
CA LEU A 360 15.47 24.61 -4.92
C LEU A 360 15.23 23.33 -5.75
N VAL A 361 15.97 23.15 -6.85
CA VAL A 361 15.94 21.91 -7.67
C VAL A 361 16.35 20.70 -6.84
N ASN A 362 17.34 20.84 -5.95
CA ASN A 362 17.77 19.76 -5.07
C ASN A 362 16.67 19.36 -4.06
N CYS A 363 15.97 20.35 -3.49
CA CYS A 363 14.83 20.10 -2.61
C CYS A 363 13.71 19.33 -3.34
N VAL A 364 13.36 19.75 -4.57
CA VAL A 364 12.38 19.03 -5.40
C VAL A 364 12.81 17.60 -5.66
N ARG A 365 14.07 17.36 -6.05
CA ARG A 365 14.64 16.03 -6.27
C ARG A 365 14.49 15.14 -5.03
N ILE A 366 14.84 15.68 -3.85
CA ILE A 366 14.78 14.93 -2.58
C ILE A 366 13.32 14.60 -2.25
N VAL A 367 12.43 15.57 -2.36
CA VAL A 367 11.01 15.40 -2.01
C VAL A 367 10.33 14.43 -2.96
N LEU A 368 10.50 14.57 -4.28
CA LEU A 368 9.92 13.63 -5.26
C LEU A 368 10.41 12.20 -5.02
N ARG A 369 11.74 12.01 -4.80
CA ARG A 369 12.28 10.69 -4.47
C ARG A 369 11.66 10.11 -3.21
N ASN A 370 11.54 10.91 -2.15
CA ASN A 370 11.02 10.44 -0.87
C ASN A 370 9.53 10.05 -0.99
N VAL A 371 8.73 10.87 -1.70
CA VAL A 371 7.31 10.58 -1.89
C VAL A 371 7.13 9.35 -2.79
N LEU A 372 7.87 9.23 -3.89
CA LEU A 372 7.84 8.03 -4.73
C LEU A 372 8.20 6.78 -3.92
N ASN A 373 9.23 6.84 -3.07
CA ASN A 373 9.61 5.72 -2.19
C ASN A 373 8.51 5.36 -1.19
N ILE A 374 7.82 6.34 -0.60
CA ILE A 374 6.66 6.11 0.28
C ILE A 374 5.55 5.38 -0.48
N LEU A 375 5.35 5.70 -1.76
CA LEU A 375 4.40 5.04 -2.64
C LEU A 375 4.90 3.67 -3.15
N GLY A 376 6.13 3.27 -2.82
CA GLY A 376 6.77 2.06 -3.30
C GLY A 376 7.16 2.12 -4.77
N ILE A 377 7.29 3.33 -5.35
CA ILE A 377 7.65 3.58 -6.74
C ILE A 377 9.13 3.98 -6.81
N GLU A 378 9.91 3.31 -7.64
CA GLU A 378 11.32 3.65 -7.82
C GLU A 378 11.47 5.01 -8.52
N ALA A 379 12.39 5.86 -8.02
CA ALA A 379 12.70 7.16 -8.57
C ALA A 379 14.00 7.10 -9.39
N PRO A 380 13.97 6.90 -10.72
CA PRO A 380 15.16 6.79 -11.54
C PRO A 380 15.87 8.14 -11.65
N GLU A 381 17.20 8.12 -11.63
CA GLU A 381 18.01 9.33 -11.81
C GLU A 381 18.22 9.70 -13.29
N ARG A 382 17.92 8.76 -14.19
CA ARG A 382 17.99 8.91 -15.66
C ARG A 382 16.85 8.16 -16.31
N MET A 383 16.26 8.77 -17.30
CA MET A 383 15.23 8.18 -18.14
C MET A 383 15.55 8.42 -19.61
#